data_1ddd31f73202c4c1e5660d34ed9c3718
#
_entry.id   1ddd31f73202c4c1e5660d34ed9c3718
#
_cell.length_a   1.000
_cell.length_b   1.000
_cell.length_c   1.000
_cell.angle_alpha   90.00
_cell.angle_beta   90.00
_cell.angle_gamma   90.00
#
_symmetry.space_group_name_H-M   'P 1'
#
loop_
_entity.id
_entity.type
_entity.pdbx_description
1 polymer ?
#
loop_
_entity_poly.entity_id
_entity_poly.type
_entity_poly.pdbx_seq_one_letter_code
_entity_poly.pdbx_strand_id
1 'polypeptide(L)'
;SAGPSLEKNVEDLKEAKGHALIWCADAALPTMLSHQVIPDLVASVDAGKDLACFADERSNQIPVLGSSNTRTEFLKRNTAKKIWGFDHEQILMMQKRAGIEISQVPYYLGVSTAMLSSAIEFGAKNIIFVGQDLAYASDGSSHTNGKKEYYADANGIETDGYYGDKVYSRMDWLEFKDWFEKMIALYPSITVT
;
A
#
# COMPACT_ATOMS: atom_id res chain seq x y z
N SER A 1 -3.73 0.75 -3.79
CA SER A 1 -2.57 -0.13 -4.00
C SER A 1 -2.10 -0.10 -5.45
N ALA A 2 -1.14 -0.98 -5.82
CA ALA A 2 -0.50 -0.93 -7.14
C ALA A 2 -0.90 -2.10 -8.06
N GLY A 3 -1.97 -2.81 -7.74
CA GLY A 3 -2.46 -3.88 -8.59
C GLY A 3 -2.92 -3.39 -9.97
N PRO A 4 -2.97 -4.25 -10.97
CA PRO A 4 -3.30 -3.88 -12.35
C PRO A 4 -4.66 -3.19 -12.50
N SER A 5 -5.63 -3.49 -11.61
CA SER A 5 -6.95 -2.86 -11.65
C SER A 5 -6.93 -1.36 -11.34
N LEU A 6 -5.85 -0.83 -10.75
CA LEU A 6 -5.72 0.62 -10.51
C LEU A 6 -5.91 1.43 -11.80
N GLU A 7 -5.40 0.93 -12.93
CA GLU A 7 -5.54 1.61 -14.23
C GLU A 7 -7.00 1.84 -14.64
N LYS A 8 -7.92 1.00 -14.16
CA LYS A 8 -9.35 1.11 -14.48
C LYS A 8 -10.05 2.19 -13.66
N ASN A 9 -9.53 2.52 -12.49
CA ASN A 9 -10.20 3.38 -11.51
C ASN A 9 -9.41 4.65 -11.17
N VAL A 10 -8.20 4.80 -11.69
CA VAL A 10 -7.33 5.95 -11.33
C VAL A 10 -7.96 7.30 -11.69
N GLU A 11 -8.73 7.36 -12.77
CA GLU A 11 -9.43 8.58 -13.18
C GLU A 11 -10.53 8.97 -12.19
N ASP A 12 -11.25 7.99 -11.63
CA ASP A 12 -12.31 8.23 -10.63
C ASP A 12 -11.74 8.86 -9.34
N LEU A 13 -10.46 8.61 -9.05
CA LEU A 13 -9.79 9.21 -7.89
C LEU A 13 -9.65 10.74 -8.01
N LYS A 14 -9.72 11.30 -9.21
CA LYS A 14 -9.74 12.76 -9.38
C LYS A 14 -11.00 13.38 -8.80
N GLU A 15 -12.15 12.72 -8.99
CA GLU A 15 -13.42 13.16 -8.43
C GLU A 15 -13.49 12.97 -6.92
N ALA A 16 -12.80 11.96 -6.39
CA ALA A 16 -12.70 11.73 -4.96
C ALA A 16 -11.85 12.78 -4.22
N LYS A 17 -10.98 13.51 -4.94
CA LYS A 17 -10.10 14.51 -4.32
C LYS A 17 -10.88 15.64 -3.67
N GLY A 18 -10.59 15.89 -2.39
CA GLY A 18 -11.31 16.85 -1.56
C GLY A 18 -12.59 16.31 -0.89
N HIS A 19 -13.05 15.12 -1.27
CA HIS A 19 -14.17 14.42 -0.64
C HIS A 19 -13.71 13.22 0.20
N ALA A 20 -12.53 12.68 -0.08
CA ALA A 20 -11.90 11.60 0.65
C ALA A 20 -10.40 11.85 0.77
N LEU A 21 -9.76 11.22 1.76
CA LEU A 21 -8.30 11.16 1.83
C LEU A 21 -7.81 10.03 0.92
N ILE A 22 -6.94 10.37 -0.01
CA ILE A 22 -6.37 9.43 -0.96
C ILE A 22 -4.98 9.03 -0.48
N TRP A 23 -4.85 7.78 -0.05
CA TRP A 23 -3.57 7.19 0.34
C TRP A 23 -3.08 6.23 -0.72
N CYS A 24 -1.79 6.23 -1.00
CA CYS A 24 -1.22 5.29 -1.95
C CYS A 24 0.01 4.56 -1.41
N ALA A 25 0.17 3.32 -1.84
CA ALA A 25 1.44 2.61 -1.70
C ALA A 25 2.48 3.21 -2.66
N ASP A 26 3.73 3.17 -2.28
CA ASP A 26 4.85 3.68 -3.08
C ASP A 26 4.89 3.15 -4.52
N ALA A 27 4.54 1.87 -4.73
CA ALA A 27 4.49 1.27 -6.07
C ALA A 27 3.36 1.83 -6.95
N ALA A 28 2.29 2.38 -6.35
CA ALA A 28 1.18 3.00 -7.08
C ALA A 28 1.45 4.47 -7.46
N LEU A 29 2.40 5.09 -6.78
CA LEU A 29 2.65 6.53 -6.91
C LEU A 29 2.96 6.98 -8.34
N PRO A 30 3.82 6.28 -9.13
CA PRO A 30 4.07 6.67 -10.52
C PRO A 30 2.81 6.72 -11.38
N THR A 31 1.96 5.71 -11.27
CA THR A 31 0.69 5.65 -12.01
C THR A 31 -0.23 6.79 -11.60
N MET A 32 -0.41 7.03 -10.31
CA MET A 32 -1.25 8.12 -9.83
C MET A 32 -0.75 9.49 -10.33
N LEU A 33 0.55 9.75 -10.23
CA LEU A 33 1.12 11.03 -10.68
C LEU A 33 1.07 11.21 -12.20
N SER A 34 1.21 10.14 -12.99
CA SER A 34 1.07 10.19 -14.45
C SER A 34 -0.36 10.56 -14.88
N HIS A 35 -1.35 10.12 -14.11
CA HIS A 35 -2.76 10.52 -14.27
C HIS A 35 -3.13 11.82 -13.55
N GLN A 36 -2.15 12.57 -13.04
CA GLN A 36 -2.35 13.84 -12.33
C GLN A 36 -3.16 13.71 -11.02
N VAL A 37 -3.22 12.53 -10.44
CA VAL A 37 -3.79 12.28 -9.12
C VAL A 37 -2.68 12.41 -8.08
N ILE A 38 -2.72 13.48 -7.28
CA ILE A 38 -1.76 13.69 -6.18
C ILE A 38 -2.39 13.13 -4.91
N PRO A 39 -1.85 12.04 -4.33
CA PRO A 39 -2.38 11.49 -3.09
C PRO A 39 -2.11 12.41 -1.91
N ASP A 40 -2.89 12.26 -0.84
CA ASP A 40 -2.72 13.01 0.41
C ASP A 40 -1.64 12.38 1.30
N LEU A 41 -1.31 11.10 1.05
CA LEU A 41 -0.30 10.36 1.78
C LEU A 41 0.30 9.26 0.88
N VAL A 42 1.60 9.07 0.92
CA VAL A 42 2.28 7.91 0.37
C VAL A 42 2.82 7.03 1.49
N ALA A 43 2.54 5.74 1.44
CA ALA A 43 3.10 4.78 2.38
C ALA A 43 4.27 4.03 1.74
N SER A 44 5.36 3.87 2.49
CA SER A 44 6.55 3.15 2.05
C SER A 44 7.27 2.49 3.23
N VAL A 45 7.58 1.20 3.10
CA VAL A 45 8.14 0.39 4.19
C VAL A 45 9.39 -0.38 3.79
N ASP A 46 9.85 -0.24 2.56
CA ASP A 46 10.91 -1.06 1.99
C ASP A 46 12.18 -0.24 1.72
N ALA A 47 13.28 -0.64 2.36
CA ALA A 47 14.60 -0.03 2.15
C ALA A 47 15.17 -0.31 0.74
N GLY A 48 14.77 -1.43 0.13
CA GLY A 48 15.14 -1.83 -1.21
C GLY A 48 14.28 -1.23 -2.32
N LYS A 49 13.29 -0.41 -1.98
CA LYS A 49 12.37 0.16 -2.96
C LYS A 49 13.08 0.90 -4.07
N ASP A 50 12.66 0.62 -5.32
CA ASP A 50 13.21 1.31 -6.48
C ASP A 50 12.91 2.82 -6.40
N LEU A 51 13.96 3.62 -6.53
CA LEU A 51 13.82 5.08 -6.51
C LEU A 51 13.05 5.62 -7.72
N ALA A 52 12.89 4.83 -8.78
CA ALA A 52 12.01 5.18 -9.89
C ALA A 52 10.56 5.42 -9.44
N CYS A 53 10.11 4.76 -8.37
CA CYS A 53 8.79 5.03 -7.78
C CYS A 53 8.62 6.48 -7.29
N PHE A 54 9.73 7.16 -7.03
CA PHE A 54 9.77 8.52 -6.50
C PHE A 54 10.47 9.50 -7.46
N ALA A 55 10.57 9.15 -8.75
CA ALA A 55 11.30 9.98 -9.72
C ALA A 55 10.61 11.32 -10.01
N ASP A 56 9.30 11.36 -9.91
CA ASP A 56 8.51 12.59 -10.08
C ASP A 56 8.75 13.52 -8.88
N GLU A 57 9.16 14.75 -9.14
CA GLU A 57 9.49 15.73 -8.09
C GLU A 57 8.30 16.05 -7.17
N ARG A 58 7.07 15.91 -7.65
CA ARG A 58 5.86 16.07 -6.83
C ARG A 58 5.83 15.13 -5.63
N SER A 59 6.46 13.93 -5.74
CA SER A 59 6.60 12.96 -4.66
C SER A 59 7.28 13.55 -3.42
N ASN A 60 8.16 14.53 -3.59
CA ASN A 60 8.92 15.14 -2.50
C ASN A 60 8.05 16.03 -1.59
N GLN A 61 6.85 16.38 -2.01
CA GLN A 61 5.92 17.24 -1.27
C GLN A 61 4.73 16.48 -0.70
N ILE A 62 4.64 15.16 -0.94
CA ILE A 62 3.56 14.33 -0.42
C ILE A 62 3.95 13.81 0.97
N PRO A 63 3.07 13.93 1.99
CA PRO A 63 3.29 13.34 3.30
C PRO A 63 3.60 11.84 3.20
N VAL A 64 4.51 11.36 4.06
CA VAL A 64 4.99 9.97 4.04
C VAL A 64 4.57 9.26 5.31
N LEU A 65 3.91 8.12 5.17
CA LEU A 65 3.74 7.12 6.23
C LEU A 65 4.85 6.08 6.06
N GLY A 66 5.76 6.01 7.01
CA GLY A 66 6.95 5.21 6.89
C GLY A 66 7.32 4.41 8.13
N SER A 67 8.34 3.58 7.97
CA SER A 67 9.02 2.83 9.03
C SER A 67 10.51 3.14 9.00
N SER A 68 11.27 2.59 9.95
CA SER A 68 12.74 2.67 9.93
C SER A 68 13.36 2.04 8.68
N ASN A 69 12.62 1.16 8.00
CA ASN A 69 13.03 0.51 6.75
C ASN A 69 12.64 1.28 5.48
N THR A 70 12.02 2.44 5.60
CA THR A 70 11.71 3.25 4.42
C THR A 70 12.99 3.74 3.75
N ARG A 71 13.02 3.73 2.42
CA ARG A 71 14.19 4.12 1.62
C ARG A 71 14.73 5.48 2.02
N THR A 72 15.94 5.51 2.55
CA THR A 72 16.57 6.71 3.13
C THR A 72 16.74 7.83 2.11
N GLU A 73 17.09 7.51 0.87
CA GLU A 73 17.28 8.50 -0.20
C GLU A 73 15.97 9.23 -0.53
N PHE A 74 14.83 8.53 -0.51
CA PHE A 74 13.51 9.15 -0.65
C PHE A 74 13.22 10.05 0.54
N LEU A 75 13.40 9.57 1.77
CA LEU A 75 13.15 10.35 2.98
C LEU A 75 13.99 11.63 3.06
N LYS A 76 15.23 11.60 2.58
CA LYS A 76 16.12 12.78 2.54
C LYS A 76 15.66 13.85 1.55
N ARG A 77 15.09 13.42 0.40
CA ARG A 77 14.56 14.35 -0.62
C ARG A 77 13.20 14.91 -0.25
N ASN A 78 12.40 14.12 0.43
CA ASN A 78 11.04 14.50 0.77
C ASN A 78 11.01 15.58 1.84
N THR A 79 10.39 16.72 1.53
CA THR A 79 10.26 17.90 2.40
C THR A 79 8.96 17.95 3.18
N ALA A 80 8.01 17.06 2.86
CA ALA A 80 6.73 17.00 3.52
C ALA A 80 6.81 16.33 4.91
N LYS A 81 5.68 16.31 5.61
CA LYS A 81 5.54 15.67 6.92
C LYS A 81 5.77 14.17 6.82
N LYS A 82 6.54 13.63 7.74
CA LYS A 82 6.77 12.20 7.89
C LYS A 82 6.05 11.70 9.13
N ILE A 83 5.30 10.61 8.96
CA ILE A 83 4.55 9.93 10.00
C ILE A 83 5.17 8.55 10.16
N TRP A 84 5.63 8.23 11.36
CA TRP A 84 6.20 6.93 11.69
C TRP A 84 5.13 6.14 12.43
N GLY A 85 4.71 5.02 11.88
CA GLY A 85 3.57 4.30 12.42
C GLY A 85 3.82 2.82 12.73
N PHE A 86 4.89 2.25 12.23
CA PHE A 86 5.14 0.81 12.38
C PHE A 86 6.62 0.46 12.18
N ASP A 87 7.08 -0.48 12.99
CA ASP A 87 8.43 -1.05 12.90
C ASP A 87 8.42 -2.50 13.37
N HIS A 88 9.46 -3.24 13.07
CA HIS A 88 9.64 -4.57 13.63
C HIS A 88 9.87 -4.50 15.15
N GLU A 89 9.43 -5.53 15.86
CA GLU A 89 9.47 -5.58 17.33
C GLU A 89 10.85 -5.23 17.90
N GLN A 90 11.93 -5.71 17.29
CA GLN A 90 13.29 -5.41 17.73
C GLN A 90 13.61 -3.90 17.65
N ILE A 91 13.19 -3.26 16.58
CA ILE A 91 13.37 -1.80 16.41
C ILE A 91 12.57 -1.05 17.46
N LEU A 92 11.32 -1.45 17.68
CA LEU A 92 10.45 -0.85 18.69
C LEU A 92 11.03 -0.99 20.10
N MET A 93 11.63 -2.13 20.43
CA MET A 93 12.34 -2.32 21.68
C MET A 93 13.55 -1.38 21.82
N MET A 94 14.32 -1.18 20.74
CA MET A 94 15.45 -0.24 20.73
C MET A 94 14.98 1.20 20.89
N GLN A 95 13.93 1.60 20.19
CA GLN A 95 13.33 2.93 20.27
C GLN A 95 12.83 3.21 21.71
N LYS A 96 12.12 2.26 22.30
CA LYS A 96 11.66 2.36 23.69
C LYS A 96 12.82 2.52 24.68
N ARG A 97 13.91 1.76 24.49
CA ARG A 97 15.14 1.91 25.32
C ARG A 97 15.81 3.26 25.14
N ALA A 98 15.69 3.86 23.96
CA ALA A 98 16.20 5.21 23.66
C ALA A 98 15.26 6.33 24.11
N GLY A 99 14.13 6.01 24.77
CA GLY A 99 13.13 7.00 25.21
C GLY A 99 12.28 7.56 24.06
N ILE A 100 12.23 6.88 22.91
CA ILE A 100 11.43 7.27 21.76
C ILE A 100 10.08 6.53 21.86
N GLU A 101 9.01 7.30 22.07
CA GLU A 101 7.65 6.77 22.02
C GLU A 101 7.13 6.80 20.58
N ILE A 102 6.75 5.64 20.07
CA ILE A 102 6.11 5.49 18.77
C ILE A 102 4.84 4.67 18.96
N SER A 103 3.72 5.21 18.49
CA SER A 103 2.47 4.45 18.40
C SER A 103 2.66 3.31 17.40
N GLN A 104 2.21 2.13 17.79
CA GLN A 104 2.29 0.95 16.95
C GLN A 104 0.93 0.65 16.33
N VAL A 105 0.92 0.42 15.04
CA VAL A 105 -0.22 -0.20 14.36
C VAL A 105 0.14 -1.63 13.96
N PRO A 106 -0.76 -2.60 14.15
CA PRO A 106 -0.54 -3.95 13.64
C PRO A 106 -0.37 -3.91 12.13
N TYR A 107 0.63 -4.59 11.59
CA TYR A 107 0.75 -4.79 10.15
C TYR A 107 1.38 -6.15 9.85
N TYR A 108 1.18 -6.64 8.63
CA TYR A 108 1.72 -7.90 8.17
C TYR A 108 2.51 -7.67 6.88
N LEU A 109 3.81 -7.75 6.97
CA LEU A 109 4.84 -7.78 5.90
C LEU A 109 4.63 -6.91 4.63
N GLY A 110 3.59 -6.06 4.54
CA GLY A 110 3.29 -5.31 3.34
C GLY A 110 2.85 -3.87 3.59
N VAL A 111 3.12 -2.98 2.64
CA VAL A 111 2.74 -1.57 2.74
C VAL A 111 1.22 -1.38 2.85
N SER A 112 0.43 -2.19 2.13
CA SER A 112 -1.02 -2.07 2.14
C SER A 112 -1.65 -2.51 3.46
N THR A 113 -1.07 -3.51 4.14
CA THR A 113 -1.52 -3.92 5.48
C THR A 113 -1.24 -2.83 6.51
N ALA A 114 -0.08 -2.19 6.42
CA ALA A 114 0.25 -1.04 7.26
C ALA A 114 -0.70 0.15 7.00
N MET A 115 -1.08 0.39 5.75
CA MET A 115 -2.04 1.43 5.39
C MET A 115 -3.42 1.16 6.01
N LEU A 116 -3.95 -0.07 5.92
CA LEU A 116 -5.25 -0.41 6.51
C LEU A 116 -5.24 -0.16 8.01
N SER A 117 -4.26 -0.71 8.73
CA SER A 117 -4.16 -0.53 10.17
C SER A 117 -4.04 0.94 10.57
N SER A 118 -3.21 1.70 9.85
CA SER A 118 -3.06 3.13 10.12
C SER A 118 -4.35 3.91 9.85
N ALA A 119 -5.09 3.56 8.79
CA ALA A 119 -6.37 4.20 8.50
C ALA A 119 -7.40 3.94 9.61
N ILE A 120 -7.45 2.71 10.12
CA ILE A 120 -8.29 2.33 11.26
C ILE A 120 -7.91 3.13 12.50
N GLU A 121 -6.63 3.16 12.84
CA GLU A 121 -6.10 3.89 14.01
C GLU A 121 -6.36 5.40 13.92
N PHE A 122 -6.31 5.97 12.71
CA PHE A 122 -6.64 7.37 12.47
C PHE A 122 -8.15 7.65 12.47
N GLY A 123 -8.98 6.63 12.72
CA GLY A 123 -10.41 6.77 12.89
C GLY A 123 -11.24 6.75 11.61
N ALA A 124 -10.70 6.20 10.52
CA ALA A 124 -11.47 6.01 9.30
C ALA A 124 -12.73 5.17 9.57
N LYS A 125 -13.85 5.59 9.01
CA LYS A 125 -15.14 4.88 9.12
C LYS A 125 -15.50 4.15 7.82
N ASN A 126 -15.04 4.67 6.70
CA ASN A 126 -15.22 4.09 5.38
C ASN A 126 -13.85 3.98 4.73
N ILE A 127 -13.49 2.82 4.25
CA ILE A 127 -12.24 2.53 3.56
C ILE A 127 -12.58 1.88 2.23
N ILE A 128 -12.05 2.43 1.15
CA ILE A 128 -12.24 1.91 -0.21
C ILE A 128 -10.88 1.46 -0.72
N PHE A 129 -10.77 0.19 -1.08
CA PHE A 129 -9.59 -0.34 -1.74
C PHE A 129 -9.65 -0.10 -3.24
N VAL A 130 -8.56 0.44 -3.79
CA VAL A 130 -8.37 0.60 -5.23
C VAL A 130 -7.02 -0.01 -5.61
N GLY A 131 -7.02 -0.88 -6.61
CA GLY A 131 -5.80 -1.57 -7.04
C GLY A 131 -5.25 -2.58 -6.00
N GLN A 132 -6.09 -3.14 -5.14
CA GLN A 132 -5.71 -4.17 -4.15
C GLN A 132 -6.05 -5.56 -4.69
N ASP A 133 -5.51 -5.93 -5.82
CA ASP A 133 -5.91 -7.10 -6.58
C ASP A 133 -5.48 -8.42 -5.93
N LEU A 134 -4.29 -8.46 -5.34
CA LEU A 134 -3.68 -9.68 -4.78
C LEU A 134 -3.71 -10.85 -5.78
N ALA A 135 -3.70 -10.53 -7.06
CA ALA A 135 -3.75 -11.46 -8.19
C ALA A 135 -3.03 -10.85 -9.39
N TYR A 136 -2.64 -11.71 -10.30
CA TYR A 136 -2.07 -11.30 -11.58
C TYR A 136 -3.20 -10.93 -12.55
N ALA A 137 -2.94 -9.97 -13.43
CA ALA A 137 -3.79 -9.72 -14.57
C ALA A 137 -3.67 -10.86 -15.61
N SER A 138 -4.58 -10.89 -16.56
CA SER A 138 -4.60 -11.92 -17.62
C SER A 138 -3.36 -11.92 -18.50
N ASP A 139 -2.63 -10.79 -18.58
CA ASP A 139 -1.37 -10.66 -19.31
C ASP A 139 -0.13 -11.01 -18.47
N GLY A 140 -0.33 -11.46 -17.20
CA GLY A 140 0.71 -11.80 -16.24
C GLY A 140 1.31 -10.62 -15.49
N SER A 141 0.79 -9.41 -15.63
CA SER A 141 1.28 -8.27 -14.84
C SER A 141 0.85 -8.37 -13.38
N SER A 142 1.76 -8.04 -12.48
CA SER A 142 1.55 -8.03 -11.03
C SER A 142 1.25 -6.63 -10.49
N HIS A 143 1.61 -5.60 -11.24
CA HIS A 143 1.44 -4.19 -10.88
C HIS A 143 0.95 -3.39 -12.09
N THR A 144 0.28 -2.27 -11.80
CA THR A 144 0.09 -1.20 -12.77
C THR A 144 1.45 -0.83 -13.38
N ASN A 145 1.53 -0.14 -14.48
CA ASN A 145 2.75 0.10 -15.25
C ASN A 145 3.38 -1.13 -15.95
N GLY A 146 2.66 -2.25 -16.02
CA GLY A 146 3.07 -3.42 -16.77
C GLY A 146 4.29 -4.17 -16.21
N LYS A 147 4.62 -3.98 -14.92
CA LYS A 147 5.64 -4.80 -14.28
C LYS A 147 5.20 -6.25 -14.31
N LYS A 148 5.76 -7.00 -15.25
CA LYS A 148 5.56 -8.45 -15.34
C LYS A 148 6.52 -9.12 -14.37
N GLU A 149 5.99 -9.52 -13.25
CA GLU A 149 6.59 -10.61 -12.51
C GLU A 149 6.03 -11.87 -13.14
N TYR A 150 6.78 -12.47 -14.05
CA TYR A 150 6.37 -13.73 -14.65
C TYR A 150 6.10 -14.72 -13.51
N TYR A 151 4.88 -15.27 -13.44
CA TYR A 151 4.78 -16.61 -12.94
C TYR A 151 5.32 -17.53 -14.06
N ALA A 152 6.64 -17.43 -14.27
CA ALA A 152 7.35 -18.43 -14.99
C ALA A 152 7.17 -19.70 -14.18
N ASP A 153 6.34 -20.56 -14.68
CA ASP A 153 6.28 -21.96 -14.36
C ASP A 153 5.87 -22.34 -12.92
N ALA A 154 4.69 -22.89 -12.77
CA ALA A 154 4.24 -23.78 -11.71
C ALA A 154 3.97 -23.20 -10.31
N ASN A 155 4.10 -21.92 -10.02
CA ASN A 155 3.86 -21.35 -8.70
C ASN A 155 2.64 -20.42 -8.60
N GLY A 156 1.90 -20.23 -9.68
CA GLY A 156 0.62 -19.51 -9.63
C GLY A 156 -0.44 -20.39 -8.98
N ILE A 157 -1.09 -19.89 -7.94
CA ILE A 157 -2.18 -20.57 -7.26
C ILE A 157 -3.48 -20.06 -7.88
N GLU A 158 -4.23 -20.97 -8.53
CA GLU A 158 -5.55 -20.65 -9.02
C GLU A 158 -6.50 -20.43 -7.85
N THR A 159 -7.22 -19.32 -7.87
CA THR A 159 -8.19 -18.96 -6.84
C THR A 159 -9.40 -18.25 -7.46
N ASP A 160 -10.46 -18.09 -6.71
CA ASP A 160 -11.64 -17.35 -7.14
C ASP A 160 -11.37 -15.85 -7.07
N GLY A 161 -11.60 -15.17 -8.19
CA GLY A 161 -11.57 -13.73 -8.28
C GLY A 161 -12.82 -13.07 -7.73
N TYR A 162 -12.78 -11.76 -7.53
CA TYR A 162 -13.88 -10.98 -6.97
C TYR A 162 -15.19 -11.11 -7.77
N TYR A 163 -15.11 -11.27 -9.09
CA TYR A 163 -16.26 -11.41 -9.98
C TYR A 163 -16.68 -12.87 -10.24
N GLY A 164 -16.07 -13.83 -9.53
CA GLY A 164 -16.34 -15.26 -9.69
C GLY A 164 -15.60 -15.92 -10.84
N ASP A 165 -14.74 -15.22 -11.52
CA ASP A 165 -13.77 -15.76 -12.48
C ASP A 165 -12.58 -16.42 -11.76
N LYS A 166 -11.81 -17.23 -12.49
CA LYS A 166 -10.55 -17.78 -11.98
C LYS A 166 -9.43 -16.83 -12.25
N VAL A 167 -8.64 -16.54 -11.21
CA VAL A 167 -7.46 -15.71 -11.25
C VAL A 167 -6.26 -16.46 -10.68
N TYR A 168 -5.06 -16.00 -11.01
CA TYR A 168 -3.83 -16.56 -10.44
C TYR A 168 -3.25 -15.62 -9.41
N SER A 169 -2.88 -16.19 -8.27
CA SER A 169 -2.26 -15.48 -7.14
C SER A 169 -0.98 -16.19 -6.73
N ARG A 170 -0.39 -15.77 -5.64
CA ARG A 170 0.77 -16.40 -5.01
C ARG A 170 0.57 -16.48 -3.50
N MET A 171 1.34 -17.34 -2.84
CA MET A 171 1.11 -17.68 -1.43
C MET A 171 1.12 -16.45 -0.52
N ASP A 172 2.08 -15.56 -0.66
CA ASP A 172 2.19 -14.36 0.16
C ASP A 172 1.02 -13.39 -0.04
N TRP A 173 0.45 -13.30 -1.25
CA TRP A 173 -0.75 -12.50 -1.50
C TRP A 173 -2.01 -13.12 -0.90
N LEU A 174 -2.10 -14.44 -0.91
CA LEU A 174 -3.21 -15.14 -0.24
C LEU A 174 -3.11 -14.98 1.29
N GLU A 175 -1.90 -14.97 1.85
CA GLU A 175 -1.67 -14.66 3.26
C GLU A 175 -2.06 -13.21 3.58
N PHE A 176 -1.76 -12.24 2.68
CA PHE A 176 -2.24 -10.87 2.84
C PHE A 176 -3.76 -10.79 2.81
N LYS A 177 -4.43 -11.51 1.87
CA LYS A 177 -5.88 -11.58 1.79
C LYS A 177 -6.48 -12.07 3.11
N ASP A 178 -5.99 -13.20 3.62
CA ASP A 178 -6.43 -13.78 4.90
C ASP A 178 -6.23 -12.79 6.07
N TRP A 179 -5.11 -12.09 6.08
CA TRP A 179 -4.84 -11.07 7.08
C TRP A 179 -5.82 -9.88 6.97
N PHE A 180 -6.09 -9.38 5.76
CA PHE A 180 -7.07 -8.32 5.53
C PHE A 180 -8.46 -8.71 6.03
N GLU A 181 -8.93 -9.90 5.67
CA GLU A 181 -10.24 -10.42 6.07
C GLU A 181 -10.36 -10.52 7.60
N LYS A 182 -9.34 -11.05 8.26
CA LYS A 182 -9.28 -11.12 9.72
C LYS A 182 -9.26 -9.75 10.36
N MET A 183 -8.45 -8.84 9.84
CA MET A 183 -8.33 -7.48 10.38
C MET A 183 -9.65 -6.72 10.24
N ILE A 184 -10.30 -6.80 9.09
CA ILE A 184 -11.61 -6.16 8.87
C ILE A 184 -12.67 -6.73 9.82
N ALA A 185 -12.68 -8.05 10.03
CA ALA A 185 -13.63 -8.70 10.95
C ALA A 185 -13.50 -8.23 12.42
N LEU A 186 -12.31 -7.78 12.83
CA LEU A 186 -12.10 -7.22 14.18
C LEU A 186 -12.74 -5.83 14.36
N TYR A 187 -13.10 -5.15 13.28
CA TYR A 187 -13.63 -3.78 13.30
C TYR A 187 -14.98 -3.66 12.58
N PRO A 188 -16.04 -4.31 13.08
CA PRO A 188 -17.35 -4.38 12.38
C PRO A 188 -18.06 -3.01 12.24
N SER A 189 -17.57 -1.98 12.91
CA SER A 189 -18.07 -0.61 12.78
C SER A 189 -17.47 0.18 11.61
N ILE A 190 -16.51 -0.40 10.88
CA ILE A 190 -15.86 0.19 9.73
C ILE A 190 -16.40 -0.48 8.47
N THR A 191 -16.81 0.33 7.51
CA THR A 191 -17.18 -0.17 6.18
C THR A 191 -15.93 -0.25 5.32
N VAL A 192 -15.65 -1.43 4.76
CA VAL A 192 -14.54 -1.66 3.81
C VAL A 192 -15.12 -2.18 2.50
N THR A 193 -14.71 -1.57 1.38
CA THR A 193 -15.18 -1.92 0.03
C THR A 193 -13.99 -2.06 -0.93
#